data_8c5400e7b1bcc8ab06640a3377da0feb
#
_entry.id   8c5400e7b1bcc8ab06640a3377da0feb
#
_cell.length_a   1.000
_cell.length_b   1.000
_cell.length_c   1.000
_cell.angle_alpha   90.00
_cell.angle_beta   90.00
_cell.angle_gamma   90.00
#
_symmetry.space_group_name_H-M   'P 1'
#
loop_
_entity.id
_entity.type
_entity.pdbx_description
1 polymer ?
#
loop_
_entity_poly.entity_id
_entity_poly.type
_entity_poly.pdbx_seq_one_letter_code
_entity_poly.pdbx_strand_id
1 'polypeptide(L)'
;MTNGKTPLWLTMIALGVLGGAVILFQPYSADWPGTAYAGPARRYIRAALRQDSAALMRLSVSAAPVTWALDAARAHPDSLTLWGQHIEAWTGDLRGDTAEVFVYPPGDACGEAPIVFRFVGAGRSARVLAASSTCWGP
;
A
#
# COMPACT_ATOMS: atom_id res chain seq x y z
N MET A 1 27.39 21.30 -47.61
CA MET A 1 26.13 20.63 -47.18
C MET A 1 26.47 19.17 -46.82
N THR A 2 26.78 18.91 -45.58
CA THR A 2 27.06 17.56 -45.07
C THR A 2 25.71 16.95 -44.67
N ASN A 3 25.18 16.07 -45.50
CA ASN A 3 24.07 15.20 -45.15
C ASN A 3 24.50 14.26 -44.04
N GLY A 4 24.34 14.68 -42.79
CA GLY A 4 24.55 13.86 -41.62
C GLY A 4 23.47 12.80 -41.52
N LYS A 5 23.66 11.71 -42.25
CA LYS A 5 22.92 10.48 -41.99
C LYS A 5 23.44 9.95 -40.64
N THR A 6 22.70 10.20 -39.59
CA THR A 6 22.93 9.52 -38.31
C THR A 6 22.95 8.03 -38.57
N PRO A 7 24.05 7.33 -38.23
CA PRO A 7 24.15 5.91 -38.51
C PRO A 7 23.07 5.15 -37.73
N LEU A 8 22.44 4.21 -38.40
CA LEU A 8 21.26 3.45 -37.90
C LEU A 8 21.51 2.82 -36.53
N TRP A 9 22.75 2.44 -36.21
CA TRP A 9 23.13 1.85 -34.93
C TRP A 9 23.05 2.85 -33.76
N LEU A 10 23.32 4.14 -33.98
CA LEU A 10 23.15 5.18 -32.96
C LEU A 10 21.68 5.39 -32.61
N THR A 11 20.79 5.29 -33.59
CA THR A 11 19.35 5.37 -33.39
C THR A 11 18.84 4.15 -32.60
N MET A 12 19.38 2.97 -32.87
CA MET A 12 19.04 1.74 -32.13
C MET A 12 19.52 1.78 -30.69
N ILE A 13 20.73 2.30 -30.41
CA ILE A 13 21.24 2.49 -29.06
C ILE A 13 20.39 3.50 -28.29
N ALA A 14 20.07 4.65 -28.92
CA ALA A 14 19.23 5.68 -28.29
C ALA A 14 17.83 5.15 -27.95
N LEU A 15 17.22 4.35 -28.82
CA LEU A 15 15.93 3.70 -28.57
C LEU A 15 16.03 2.65 -27.45
N GLY A 16 17.12 1.89 -27.41
CA GLY A 16 17.35 0.90 -26.34
C GLY A 16 17.54 1.55 -24.97
N VAL A 17 18.31 2.66 -24.89
CA VAL A 17 18.53 3.41 -23.65
C VAL A 17 17.24 4.12 -23.20
N LEU A 18 16.50 4.73 -24.12
CA LEU A 18 15.18 5.34 -23.81
C LEU A 18 14.16 4.29 -23.35
N GLY A 19 14.09 3.14 -24.03
CA GLY A 19 13.21 2.04 -23.66
C GLY A 19 13.58 1.46 -22.28
N GLY A 20 14.89 1.25 -22.02
CA GLY A 20 15.39 0.80 -20.74
C GLY A 20 15.16 1.81 -19.60
N ALA A 21 15.36 3.10 -19.87
CA ALA A 21 15.06 4.16 -18.92
C ALA A 21 13.56 4.24 -18.59
N VAL A 22 12.68 4.09 -19.57
CA VAL A 22 11.23 4.06 -19.35
C VAL A 22 10.82 2.86 -18.48
N ILE A 23 11.46 1.69 -18.64
CA ILE A 23 11.20 0.50 -17.82
C ILE A 23 11.75 0.69 -16.39
N LEU A 24 12.93 1.30 -16.24
CA LEU A 24 13.56 1.53 -14.94
C LEU A 24 12.97 2.71 -14.18
N PHE A 25 12.45 3.71 -14.89
CA PHE A 25 11.82 4.90 -14.31
C PHE A 25 10.29 4.90 -14.46
N GLN A 26 9.69 3.83 -14.97
CA GLN A 26 8.27 3.67 -14.70
C GLN A 26 8.13 3.68 -13.18
N PRO A 27 7.59 4.76 -12.58
CA PRO A 27 7.14 4.66 -11.22
C PRO A 27 6.24 3.43 -11.24
N TYR A 28 6.51 2.46 -10.39
CA TYR A 28 5.62 1.32 -10.15
C TYR A 28 4.22 1.90 -10.14
N SER A 29 3.56 1.75 -11.27
CA SER A 29 2.49 2.64 -11.64
C SER A 29 1.41 2.46 -10.60
N ALA A 30 0.86 3.57 -10.18
CA ALA A 30 -0.29 3.64 -9.30
C ALA A 30 -1.51 2.82 -9.79
N ASP A 31 -1.37 2.12 -10.90
CA ASP A 31 -2.38 1.34 -11.60
C ASP A 31 -2.44 -0.14 -11.19
N TRP A 32 -1.50 -0.63 -10.36
CA TRP A 32 -1.71 -1.92 -9.70
C TRP A 32 -2.73 -1.71 -8.57
N PRO A 33 -3.88 -2.39 -8.62
CA PRO A 33 -4.97 -2.16 -7.66
C PRO A 33 -4.53 -2.18 -6.20
N GLY A 34 -3.56 -3.05 -5.85
CA GLY A 34 -2.99 -3.12 -4.51
C GLY A 34 -2.16 -1.91 -4.08
N THR A 35 -1.44 -1.24 -4.98
CA THR A 35 -0.55 -0.11 -4.64
C THR A 35 -1.32 1.16 -4.31
N ALA A 36 -2.53 1.34 -4.83
CA ALA A 36 -3.38 2.48 -4.53
C ALA A 36 -3.74 2.56 -3.04
N TYR A 37 -3.79 1.43 -2.34
CA TYR A 37 -4.16 1.33 -0.93
C TYR A 37 -2.97 1.18 0.02
N ALA A 38 -1.76 0.90 -0.47
CA ALA A 38 -0.56 0.79 0.37
C ALA A 38 -0.27 2.10 1.14
N GLY A 39 -0.43 3.24 0.49
CA GLY A 39 -0.27 4.55 1.12
C GLY A 39 -1.28 4.81 2.25
N PRO A 40 -2.58 4.68 2.01
CA PRO A 40 -3.61 4.72 3.05
C PRO A 40 -3.37 3.76 4.21
N ALA A 41 -3.07 2.49 3.96
CA ALA A 41 -2.78 1.49 4.98
C ALA A 41 -1.56 1.89 5.84
N ARG A 42 -0.49 2.36 5.20
CA ARG A 42 0.71 2.85 5.91
C ARG A 42 0.43 4.04 6.80
N ARG A 43 -0.37 5.01 6.32
CA ARG A 43 -0.76 6.17 7.15
C ARG A 43 -1.57 5.73 8.37
N TYR A 44 -2.48 4.79 8.17
CA TYR A 44 -3.33 4.26 9.23
C TYR A 44 -2.50 3.51 10.29
N ILE A 45 -1.61 2.61 9.89
CA ILE A 45 -0.71 1.90 10.81
C ILE A 45 0.20 2.87 11.58
N ARG A 46 0.74 3.89 10.91
CA ARG A 46 1.56 4.91 11.59
C ARG A 46 0.78 5.71 12.63
N ALA A 47 -0.47 6.05 12.33
CA ALA A 47 -1.34 6.75 13.29
C ALA A 47 -1.63 5.85 14.49
N ALA A 48 -1.87 4.56 14.28
CA ALA A 48 -2.06 3.57 15.33
C ALA A 48 -0.84 3.46 16.26
N LEU A 49 0.35 3.31 15.69
CA LEU A 49 1.61 3.22 16.45
C LEU A 49 1.90 4.48 17.26
N ARG A 50 1.47 5.64 16.80
CA ARG A 50 1.57 6.92 17.53
C ARG A 50 0.45 7.13 18.54
N GLN A 51 -0.50 6.20 18.64
CA GLN A 51 -1.72 6.33 19.45
C GLN A 51 -2.50 7.62 19.12
N ASP A 52 -2.41 8.10 17.88
CA ASP A 52 -3.08 9.30 17.39
C ASP A 52 -4.53 8.98 16.99
N SER A 53 -5.41 8.99 17.98
CA SER A 53 -6.84 8.72 17.77
C SER A 53 -7.50 9.75 16.85
N ALA A 54 -7.07 11.00 16.86
CA ALA A 54 -7.62 12.03 15.98
C ALA A 54 -7.25 11.78 14.51
N ALA A 55 -6.01 11.38 14.24
CA ALA A 55 -5.60 10.96 12.89
C ALA A 55 -6.34 9.71 12.45
N LEU A 56 -6.48 8.70 13.32
CA LEU A 56 -7.22 7.47 13.03
C LEU A 56 -8.69 7.76 12.70
N MET A 57 -9.34 8.65 13.43
CA MET A 57 -10.73 9.06 13.13
C MET A 57 -10.86 9.70 11.76
N ARG A 58 -9.90 10.53 11.34
CA ARG A 58 -9.91 11.11 9.98
C ARG A 58 -9.69 10.07 8.88
N LEU A 59 -8.95 9.02 9.18
CA LEU A 59 -8.63 7.93 8.25
C LEU A 59 -9.66 6.81 8.26
N SER A 60 -10.66 6.86 9.14
CA SER A 60 -11.69 5.83 9.34
C SER A 60 -13.07 6.36 9.01
N VAL A 61 -14.00 5.47 8.74
CA VAL A 61 -15.42 5.77 8.52
C VAL A 61 -16.17 5.84 9.84
N SER A 62 -15.73 5.08 10.85
CA SER A 62 -16.37 4.98 12.16
C SER A 62 -15.35 4.75 13.27
N ALA A 63 -15.83 4.65 14.52
CA ALA A 63 -14.99 4.41 15.68
C ALA A 63 -14.45 2.96 15.77
N ALA A 64 -15.14 1.97 15.21
CA ALA A 64 -14.76 0.57 15.34
C ALA A 64 -13.34 0.28 14.82
N PRO A 65 -12.94 0.67 13.58
CA PRO A 65 -11.57 0.48 13.15
C PRO A 65 -10.56 1.27 13.98
N VAL A 66 -10.92 2.44 14.53
CA VAL A 66 -10.03 3.20 15.42
C VAL A 66 -9.70 2.41 16.68
N THR A 67 -10.70 1.84 17.33
CA THR A 67 -10.53 0.98 18.52
C THR A 67 -9.63 -0.19 18.21
N TRP A 68 -9.92 -0.92 17.13
CA TRP A 68 -9.08 -2.03 16.68
C TRP A 68 -7.61 -1.62 16.50
N ALA A 69 -7.36 -0.50 15.83
CA ALA A 69 -5.99 -0.03 15.57
C ALA A 69 -5.23 0.32 16.84
N LEU A 70 -5.88 1.00 17.78
CA LEU A 70 -5.27 1.37 19.05
C LEU A 70 -4.95 0.13 19.91
N ASP A 71 -5.86 -0.84 19.93
CA ASP A 71 -5.68 -2.08 20.69
C ASP A 71 -4.59 -2.96 20.05
N ALA A 72 -4.58 -3.09 18.73
CA ALA A 72 -3.56 -3.80 17.99
C ALA A 72 -2.16 -3.19 18.21
N ALA A 73 -2.06 -1.85 18.20
CA ALA A 73 -0.80 -1.16 18.43
C ALA A 73 -0.29 -1.27 19.87
N ARG A 74 -1.17 -1.43 20.84
CA ARG A 74 -0.78 -1.68 22.25
C ARG A 74 -0.33 -3.11 22.47
N ALA A 75 -1.05 -4.07 21.86
CA ALA A 75 -0.78 -5.49 22.07
C ALA A 75 0.41 -5.98 21.23
N HIS A 76 0.59 -5.45 20.02
CA HIS A 76 1.55 -5.96 19.04
C HIS A 76 2.34 -4.83 18.33
N PRO A 77 3.03 -3.95 19.08
CA PRO A 77 3.69 -2.77 18.48
C PRO A 77 4.80 -3.15 17.51
N ASP A 78 5.58 -4.18 17.80
CA ASP A 78 6.70 -4.62 16.96
C ASP A 78 6.21 -5.19 15.64
N SER A 79 5.17 -6.01 15.67
CA SER A 79 4.55 -6.57 14.45
C SER A 79 3.98 -5.47 13.57
N LEU A 80 3.26 -4.50 14.15
CA LEU A 80 2.72 -3.37 13.39
C LEU A 80 3.83 -2.46 12.83
N THR A 81 4.94 -2.31 13.53
CA THR A 81 6.10 -1.56 13.03
C THR A 81 6.68 -2.22 11.79
N LEU A 82 6.87 -3.54 11.82
CA LEU A 82 7.32 -4.30 10.66
C LEU A 82 6.36 -4.17 9.48
N TRP A 83 5.06 -4.33 9.71
CA TRP A 83 4.05 -4.14 8.66
C TRP A 83 4.03 -2.72 8.09
N GLY A 84 4.21 -1.71 8.93
CA GLY A 84 4.29 -0.32 8.49
C GLY A 84 5.49 -0.02 7.57
N GLN A 85 6.55 -0.79 7.68
CA GLN A 85 7.77 -0.64 6.87
C GLN A 85 7.68 -1.39 5.53
N HIS A 86 7.06 -2.57 5.52
CA HIS A 86 7.06 -3.51 4.40
C HIS A 86 5.64 -3.89 3.99
N ILE A 87 4.85 -2.90 3.56
CA ILE A 87 3.48 -3.18 3.11
C ILE A 87 3.50 -3.75 1.70
N GLU A 88 3.19 -5.03 1.59
CA GLU A 88 2.69 -5.63 0.37
C GLU A 88 1.17 -5.66 0.45
N ALA A 89 0.50 -4.78 -0.29
CA ALA A 89 -0.94 -4.70 -0.31
C ALA A 89 -1.49 -5.32 -1.58
N TRP A 90 -2.36 -6.30 -1.42
CA TRP A 90 -3.09 -6.94 -2.51
C TRP A 90 -4.56 -6.57 -2.40
N THR A 91 -5.14 -6.12 -3.50
CA THR A 91 -6.58 -5.87 -3.56
C THR A 91 -7.29 -7.18 -3.87
N GLY A 92 -8.12 -7.65 -2.93
CA GLY A 92 -8.90 -8.87 -3.11
C GLY A 92 -10.17 -8.60 -3.90
N ASP A 93 -11.18 -8.03 -3.26
CA ASP A 93 -12.50 -7.81 -3.85
C ASP A 93 -12.80 -6.32 -3.95
N LEU A 94 -13.27 -5.90 -5.13
CA LEU A 94 -13.73 -4.54 -5.40
C LEU A 94 -15.25 -4.59 -5.59
N ARG A 95 -16.00 -4.01 -4.65
CA ARG A 95 -17.45 -3.91 -4.73
C ARG A 95 -17.88 -2.45 -4.66
N GLY A 96 -18.21 -1.89 -5.83
CA GLY A 96 -18.59 -0.49 -5.91
C GLY A 96 -17.43 0.42 -5.52
N ASP A 97 -17.59 1.18 -4.45
CA ASP A 97 -16.58 2.09 -3.89
C ASP A 97 -15.76 1.47 -2.74
N THR A 98 -15.97 0.19 -2.45
CA THR A 98 -15.31 -0.55 -1.36
C THR A 98 -14.27 -1.51 -1.90
N ALA A 99 -13.07 -1.49 -1.31
CA ALA A 99 -11.98 -2.39 -1.62
C ALA A 99 -11.57 -3.20 -0.38
N GLU A 100 -11.42 -4.51 -0.54
CA GLU A 100 -10.77 -5.35 0.45
C GLU A 100 -9.29 -5.49 0.12
N VAL A 101 -8.43 -5.16 1.07
CA VAL A 101 -7.00 -5.07 0.90
C VAL A 101 -6.30 -5.93 1.95
N PHE A 102 -5.51 -6.85 1.49
CA PHE A 102 -4.69 -7.73 2.32
C PHE A 102 -3.29 -7.14 2.45
N VAL A 103 -2.85 -6.95 3.68
CA VAL A 103 -1.50 -6.47 3.99
C VAL A 103 -0.75 -7.60 4.67
N TYR A 104 0.24 -8.12 3.98
CA TYR A 104 1.05 -9.24 4.47
C TYR A 104 2.23 -8.73 5.28
N PRO A 105 2.52 -9.35 6.43
CA PRO A 105 3.72 -9.04 7.20
C PRO A 105 4.96 -9.56 6.46
N PRO A 106 6.11 -8.90 6.59
CA PRO A 106 7.35 -9.47 6.13
C PRO A 106 7.77 -10.64 7.04
N GLY A 107 8.03 -11.80 6.47
CA GLY A 107 8.46 -12.99 7.21
C GLY A 107 7.34 -13.74 7.93
N ASP A 108 7.75 -14.72 8.73
CA ASP A 108 6.85 -15.72 9.33
C ASP A 108 6.19 -15.29 10.66
N ALA A 109 6.21 -14.00 11.01
CA ALA A 109 5.78 -13.51 12.33
C ALA A 109 4.33 -13.93 12.70
N CYS A 110 3.48 -14.20 11.72
CA CYS A 110 2.10 -14.67 11.90
C CYS A 110 1.70 -15.75 10.89
N GLY A 111 2.67 -16.48 10.36
CA GLY A 111 2.40 -17.29 9.19
C GLY A 111 1.99 -16.39 8.01
N GLU A 112 1.14 -16.89 7.16
CA GLU A 112 0.63 -16.14 5.98
C GLU A 112 -0.61 -15.29 6.28
N ALA A 113 -0.92 -15.04 7.57
CA ALA A 113 -2.14 -14.35 7.95
C ALA A 113 -2.01 -12.83 7.75
N PRO A 114 -2.75 -12.23 6.82
CA PRO A 114 -2.70 -10.80 6.57
C PRO A 114 -3.48 -10.00 7.62
N ILE A 115 -3.16 -8.70 7.72
CA ILE A 115 -4.16 -7.72 8.16
C ILE A 115 -5.09 -7.50 6.97
N VAL A 116 -6.38 -7.61 7.22
CA VAL A 116 -7.41 -7.34 6.22
C VAL A 116 -7.99 -5.96 6.49
N PHE A 117 -7.79 -5.06 5.56
CA PHE A 117 -8.43 -3.75 5.57
C PHE A 117 -9.57 -3.73 4.57
N ARG A 118 -10.69 -3.17 4.98
CA ARG A 118 -11.76 -2.76 4.08
C ARG A 118 -11.72 -1.23 3.94
N PHE A 119 -11.51 -0.73 2.73
CA PHE A 119 -11.48 0.70 2.44
C PHE A 119 -12.73 1.12 1.68
N VAL A 120 -13.16 2.36 1.93
CA VAL A 120 -14.15 3.09 1.12
C VAL A 120 -13.45 4.25 0.42
N GLY A 121 -13.77 4.45 -0.86
CA GLY A 121 -13.12 5.43 -1.71
C GLY A 121 -11.79 4.94 -2.26
N ALA A 122 -11.07 5.81 -2.95
CA ALA A 122 -9.82 5.45 -3.62
C ALA A 122 -8.71 6.47 -3.39
N GLY A 123 -7.47 6.05 -3.58
CA GLY A 123 -6.29 6.89 -3.51
C GLY A 123 -6.13 7.59 -2.15
N ARG A 124 -5.85 8.89 -2.17
CA ARG A 124 -5.60 9.66 -0.95
C ARG A 124 -6.84 9.87 -0.07
N SER A 125 -8.03 9.75 -0.64
CA SER A 125 -9.30 9.90 0.06
C SER A 125 -9.85 8.60 0.64
N ALA A 126 -9.19 7.47 0.39
CA ALA A 126 -9.58 6.17 0.93
C ALA A 126 -9.58 6.20 2.46
N ARG A 127 -10.69 5.73 3.07
CA ARG A 127 -10.86 5.62 4.51
C ARG A 127 -11.14 4.19 4.92
N VAL A 128 -10.65 3.80 6.09
CA VAL A 128 -10.84 2.46 6.64
C VAL A 128 -12.28 2.30 7.13
N LEU A 129 -12.99 1.35 6.54
CA LEU A 129 -14.32 0.91 6.96
C LEU A 129 -14.23 -0.15 8.05
N ALA A 130 -13.32 -1.10 7.89
CA ALA A 130 -13.04 -2.16 8.84
C ALA A 130 -11.58 -2.58 8.78
N ALA A 131 -11.05 -3.07 9.89
CA ALA A 131 -9.74 -3.69 9.97
C ALA A 131 -9.84 -4.93 10.87
N SER A 132 -9.14 -5.98 10.49
CA SER A 132 -9.07 -7.23 11.25
C SER A 132 -7.76 -7.94 10.98
N SER A 133 -7.37 -8.85 11.86
CA SER A 133 -6.23 -9.74 11.65
C SER A 133 -6.58 -11.11 12.20
N THR A 134 -6.34 -12.15 11.42
CA THR A 134 -6.47 -13.53 11.87
C THR A 134 -5.30 -13.99 12.75
N CYS A 135 -4.21 -13.22 12.72
CA CYS A 135 -3.01 -13.48 13.51
C CYS A 135 -3.21 -13.26 15.02
N TRP A 136 -4.01 -12.25 15.38
CA TRP A 136 -4.10 -11.81 16.79
C TRP A 136 -5.39 -12.22 17.47
N GLY A 137 -6.20 -13.05 16.81
CA GLY A 137 -7.50 -13.45 17.32
C GLY A 137 -8.53 -12.29 17.39
N PRO A 138 -9.75 -12.61 17.76
CA PRO A 138 -10.77 -11.59 17.98
C PRO A 138 -10.45 -10.72 19.18
#